data_c92efe0572062ca4b088d878dbf70e53
#
_entry.id   c92efe0572062ca4b088d878dbf70e53
#
_cell.length_a   1.000
_cell.length_b   1.000
_cell.length_c   1.000
_cell.angle_alpha   90.00
_cell.angle_beta   90.00
_cell.angle_gamma   90.00
#
_symmetry.space_group_name_H-M   'P 1'
#
loop_
_entity.id
_entity.type
_entity.pdbx_description
1 polymer ?
#
loop_
_entity_poly.entity_id
_entity_poly.type
_entity_poly.pdbx_seq_one_letter_code
_entity_poly.pdbx_strand_id
1 'polypeptide(L)'
;IGTGVSVSGTRPAPVTAASIATINALAPGRTFLGLGTGNTAMRIMGHKPQKIAEFDEYLTTLKPLLKGEEATHSYNGQVSPIRHIMPDKGFVNFDDEIPLYVSGFGPKSLALAGKHGDGAVMSIPPDAQVMDRMWEMIERGSTEAGRQLNRDDYLTVSLTTIVVLDDGETIESPRVKAEA
;
A
#
# COMPACT_ATOMS: atom_id res chain seq x y z
N ILE A 1 5.68 -9.46 8.53
CA ILE A 1 6.82 -8.83 7.83
C ILE A 1 6.28 -8.21 6.55
N GLY A 2 6.65 -6.96 6.25
CA GLY A 2 6.15 -6.31 5.04
C GLY A 2 6.82 -4.97 4.77
N THR A 3 6.27 -4.23 3.82
CA THR A 3 6.77 -2.91 3.44
C THR A 3 5.84 -1.81 3.93
N GLY A 4 6.38 -0.76 4.53
CA GLY A 4 5.58 0.37 5.01
C GLY A 4 6.12 1.73 4.53
N VAL A 5 6.11 2.01 3.22
CA VAL A 5 5.57 1.27 2.07
C VAL A 5 6.63 1.09 0.97
N SER A 6 6.41 0.14 0.07
CA SER A 6 7.13 0.05 -1.20
C SER A 6 6.57 1.06 -2.20
N VAL A 7 7.35 1.37 -3.25
CA VAL A 7 7.01 2.41 -4.23
C VAL A 7 6.74 1.80 -5.59
N SER A 8 5.53 1.96 -6.09
CA SER A 8 5.07 1.40 -7.36
C SER A 8 5.86 1.90 -8.57
N GLY A 9 6.29 3.16 -8.57
CA GLY A 9 7.07 3.74 -9.66
C GLY A 9 8.53 3.24 -9.79
N THR A 10 9.02 2.43 -8.83
CA THR A 10 10.41 1.95 -8.83
C THR A 10 10.59 0.55 -9.37
N ARG A 11 9.53 -0.25 -9.44
CA ARG A 11 9.56 -1.65 -9.91
C ARG A 11 8.29 -2.00 -10.66
N PRO A 12 8.37 -2.79 -11.74
CA PRO A 12 7.19 -3.36 -12.39
C PRO A 12 6.37 -4.25 -11.43
N ALA A 13 5.06 -4.28 -11.60
CA ALA A 13 4.15 -5.05 -10.76
C ALA A 13 4.53 -6.54 -10.62
N PRO A 14 4.92 -7.27 -11.69
CA PRO A 14 5.33 -8.66 -11.57
C PRO A 14 6.58 -8.85 -10.71
N VAL A 15 7.54 -7.90 -10.74
CA VAL A 15 8.73 -7.96 -9.89
C VAL A 15 8.37 -7.75 -8.42
N THR A 16 7.46 -6.82 -8.14
CA THR A 16 6.96 -6.58 -6.78
C THR A 16 6.20 -7.80 -6.23
N ALA A 17 5.31 -8.39 -7.05
CA ALA A 17 4.57 -9.60 -6.66
C ALA A 17 5.51 -10.78 -6.36
N ALA A 18 6.46 -11.07 -7.25
CA ALA A 18 7.43 -12.14 -7.04
C ALA A 18 8.29 -11.91 -5.78
N SER A 19 8.75 -10.67 -5.55
CA SER A 19 9.58 -10.34 -4.39
C SER A 19 8.84 -10.58 -3.08
N ILE A 20 7.61 -10.11 -2.95
CA ILE A 20 6.85 -10.29 -1.69
C ILE A 20 6.40 -11.74 -1.51
N ALA A 21 6.08 -12.46 -2.58
CA ALA A 21 5.72 -13.88 -2.53
C ALA A 21 6.94 -14.76 -2.14
N THR A 22 8.17 -14.37 -2.50
CA THR A 22 9.40 -15.00 -2.01
C THR A 22 9.56 -14.79 -0.50
N ILE A 23 9.28 -13.58 0.01
CA ILE A 23 9.28 -13.34 1.45
C ILE A 23 8.19 -14.17 2.14
N ASN A 24 7.01 -14.31 1.50
CA ASN A 24 5.92 -15.14 2.02
C ASN A 24 6.29 -16.63 2.08
N ALA A 25 7.15 -17.12 1.19
CA ALA A 25 7.69 -18.48 1.29
C ALA A 25 8.61 -18.66 2.51
N LEU A 26 9.31 -17.61 2.96
CA LEU A 26 10.14 -17.62 4.15
C LEU A 26 9.36 -17.36 5.45
N ALA A 27 8.21 -16.71 5.35
CA ALA A 27 7.36 -16.33 6.48
C ALA A 27 5.87 -16.54 6.17
N PRO A 28 5.42 -17.78 5.95
CA PRO A 28 4.07 -18.10 5.51
C PRO A 28 3.00 -17.48 6.42
N GLY A 29 1.99 -16.82 5.82
CA GLY A 29 0.87 -16.18 6.51
C GLY A 29 1.23 -14.99 7.41
N ARG A 30 2.50 -14.51 7.37
CA ARG A 30 2.99 -13.39 8.19
C ARG A 30 3.52 -12.23 7.34
N THR A 31 3.17 -12.22 6.06
CA THR A 31 3.68 -11.25 5.10
C THR A 31 2.55 -10.34 4.64
N PHE A 32 2.85 -9.05 4.42
CA PHE A 32 1.95 -8.08 3.81
C PHE A 32 2.72 -7.16 2.86
N LEU A 33 2.02 -6.58 1.90
CA LEU A 33 2.57 -5.59 0.97
C LEU A 33 1.93 -4.22 1.20
N GLY A 34 2.66 -3.31 1.83
CA GLY A 34 2.31 -1.89 1.82
C GLY A 34 2.86 -1.20 0.57
N LEU A 35 2.03 -0.48 -0.18
CA LEU A 35 2.39 0.10 -1.47
C LEU A 35 1.83 1.52 -1.63
N GLY A 36 2.65 2.42 -2.17
CA GLY A 36 2.28 3.81 -2.45
C GLY A 36 2.90 4.35 -3.73
N THR A 37 2.49 5.56 -4.12
CA THR A 37 2.98 6.27 -5.32
C THR A 37 4.40 6.81 -5.19
N GLY A 38 4.95 6.86 -3.96
CA GLY A 38 6.33 7.22 -3.69
C GLY A 38 6.65 8.71 -3.79
N ASN A 39 5.87 9.56 -3.14
CA ASN A 39 6.09 11.01 -3.21
C ASN A 39 7.55 11.40 -2.88
N THR A 40 8.04 11.05 -1.71
CA THR A 40 9.41 11.40 -1.26
C THR A 40 10.47 10.63 -2.04
N ALA A 41 10.35 9.31 -2.11
CA ALA A 41 11.35 8.45 -2.75
C ALA A 41 11.54 8.78 -4.23
N MET A 42 10.45 8.99 -4.99
CA MET A 42 10.54 9.37 -6.40
C MET A 42 11.22 10.73 -6.58
N ARG A 43 10.88 11.72 -5.73
CA ARG A 43 11.50 13.07 -5.81
C ARG A 43 12.99 13.04 -5.51
N ILE A 44 13.44 12.27 -4.53
CA ILE A 44 14.88 12.11 -4.21
C ILE A 44 15.64 11.48 -5.40
N MET A 45 15.00 10.60 -6.15
CA MET A 45 15.56 10.01 -7.38
C MET A 45 15.43 10.91 -8.62
N GLY A 46 14.96 12.15 -8.47
CA GLY A 46 14.77 13.09 -9.59
C GLY A 46 13.52 12.81 -10.45
N HIS A 47 12.60 11.99 -9.96
CA HIS A 47 11.37 11.64 -10.66
C HIS A 47 10.13 12.30 -10.05
N LYS A 48 9.06 12.36 -10.80
CA LYS A 48 7.74 12.73 -10.28
C LYS A 48 7.08 11.49 -9.63
N PRO A 49 6.27 11.67 -8.57
CA PRO A 49 5.42 10.61 -8.06
C PRO A 49 4.54 10.04 -9.18
N GLN A 50 4.23 8.76 -9.10
CA GLN A 50 3.35 8.11 -10.06
C GLN A 50 1.97 8.76 -10.06
N LYS A 51 1.37 8.95 -11.23
CA LYS A 51 0.01 9.48 -11.34
C LYS A 51 -1.00 8.46 -10.80
N ILE A 52 -2.14 8.98 -10.33
CA ILE A 52 -3.20 8.12 -9.74
C ILE A 52 -3.70 7.07 -10.75
N ALA A 53 -3.86 7.43 -12.03
CA ALA A 53 -4.29 6.48 -13.05
C ALA A 53 -3.25 5.38 -13.31
N GLU A 54 -1.96 5.73 -13.34
CA GLU A 54 -0.87 4.78 -13.48
C GLU A 54 -0.77 3.85 -12.25
N PHE A 55 -1.05 4.39 -11.07
CA PHE A 55 -1.09 3.61 -9.84
C PHE A 55 -2.30 2.67 -9.80
N ASP A 56 -3.46 3.10 -10.28
CA ASP A 56 -4.64 2.25 -10.44
C ASP A 56 -4.38 1.07 -11.40
N GLU A 57 -3.78 1.33 -12.55
CA GLU A 57 -3.36 0.30 -13.51
C GLU A 57 -2.35 -0.67 -12.88
N TYR A 58 -1.37 -0.15 -12.15
CA TYR A 58 -0.40 -0.95 -11.43
C TYR A 58 -1.05 -1.90 -10.41
N LEU A 59 -1.98 -1.38 -9.60
CA LEU A 59 -2.72 -2.16 -8.60
C LEU A 59 -3.62 -3.22 -9.25
N THR A 60 -4.23 -2.88 -10.38
CA THR A 60 -5.06 -3.80 -11.17
C THR A 60 -4.23 -4.99 -11.69
N THR A 61 -3.01 -4.74 -12.17
CA THR A 61 -2.08 -5.79 -12.59
C THR A 61 -1.52 -6.60 -11.40
N LEU A 62 -1.20 -5.92 -10.30
CA LEU A 62 -0.56 -6.52 -9.14
C LEU A 62 -1.46 -7.49 -8.39
N LYS A 63 -2.73 -7.15 -8.20
CA LYS A 63 -3.65 -7.89 -7.31
C LYS A 63 -3.83 -9.36 -7.69
N PRO A 64 -4.09 -9.73 -8.95
CA PRO A 64 -4.14 -11.15 -9.34
C PRO A 64 -2.76 -11.84 -9.21
N LEU A 65 -1.66 -11.14 -9.47
CA LEU A 65 -0.32 -11.71 -9.31
C LEU A 65 0.02 -12.03 -7.85
N LEU A 66 -0.50 -11.30 -6.87
CA LEU A 66 -0.35 -11.62 -5.44
C LEU A 66 -1.08 -12.90 -5.03
N LYS A 67 -2.00 -13.38 -5.86
CA LYS A 67 -2.72 -14.65 -5.70
C LYS A 67 -2.15 -15.79 -6.54
N GLY A 68 -1.04 -15.55 -7.27
CA GLY A 68 -0.49 -16.51 -8.22
C GLY A 68 -1.28 -16.64 -9.52
N GLU A 69 -2.26 -15.77 -9.74
CA GLU A 69 -3.13 -15.76 -10.92
C GLU A 69 -2.48 -15.03 -12.10
N GLU A 70 -3.04 -15.21 -13.30
CA GLU A 70 -2.66 -14.47 -14.49
C GLU A 70 -3.20 -13.04 -14.44
N ALA A 71 -2.42 -12.08 -14.90
CA ALA A 71 -2.78 -10.67 -14.99
C ALA A 71 -2.54 -10.13 -16.40
N THR A 72 -3.29 -9.10 -16.79
CA THR A 72 -2.98 -8.31 -17.98
C THR A 72 -2.00 -7.20 -17.61
N HIS A 73 -0.94 -7.05 -18.40
CA HIS A 73 0.08 -6.04 -18.19
C HIS A 73 0.36 -5.25 -19.46
N SER A 74 0.44 -3.94 -19.33
CA SER A 74 0.86 -3.02 -20.39
C SER A 74 2.31 -2.63 -20.16
N TYR A 75 3.15 -2.89 -21.17
CA TYR A 75 4.56 -2.53 -21.16
C TYR A 75 4.99 -2.02 -22.53
N ASN A 76 5.52 -0.81 -22.60
CA ASN A 76 5.94 -0.16 -23.85
C ASN A 76 4.85 -0.14 -24.95
N GLY A 77 3.59 0.05 -24.55
CA GLY A 77 2.45 0.09 -25.47
C GLY A 77 1.94 -1.29 -25.93
N GLN A 78 2.58 -2.37 -25.50
CA GLN A 78 2.11 -3.73 -25.75
C GLN A 78 1.35 -4.25 -24.52
N VAL A 79 0.15 -4.76 -24.74
CA VAL A 79 -0.68 -5.39 -23.71
C VAL A 79 -0.59 -6.91 -23.87
N SER A 80 -0.20 -7.60 -22.80
CA SER A 80 0.00 -9.04 -22.79
C SER A 80 -0.45 -9.68 -21.48
N PRO A 81 -0.93 -10.93 -21.50
CA PRO A 81 -1.10 -11.71 -20.29
C PRO A 81 0.28 -12.05 -19.69
N ILE A 82 0.38 -11.95 -18.37
CA ILE A 82 1.58 -12.29 -17.61
C ILE A 82 1.23 -13.17 -16.42
N ARG A 83 2.15 -14.06 -16.05
CA ARG A 83 2.00 -14.95 -14.88
C ARG A 83 3.37 -15.33 -14.30
N HIS A 84 3.37 -15.87 -13.09
CA HIS A 84 4.57 -16.47 -12.52
C HIS A 84 4.95 -17.77 -13.27
N ILE A 85 6.24 -17.93 -13.56
CA ILE A 85 6.70 -19.01 -14.45
C ILE A 85 6.80 -20.37 -13.72
N MET A 86 7.07 -20.39 -12.44
CA MET A 86 7.28 -21.61 -11.65
C MET A 86 6.70 -21.46 -10.22
N PRO A 87 5.37 -21.23 -10.08
CA PRO A 87 4.77 -20.96 -8.77
C PRO A 87 4.82 -22.17 -7.82
N ASP A 88 4.89 -23.39 -8.38
CA ASP A 88 4.88 -24.68 -7.70
C ASP A 88 6.27 -25.17 -7.23
N LYS A 89 7.34 -24.42 -7.49
CA LYS A 89 8.73 -24.86 -7.17
C LYS A 89 9.23 -24.42 -5.80
N GLY A 90 8.38 -23.81 -4.97
CA GLY A 90 8.73 -23.42 -3.60
C GLY A 90 9.55 -22.11 -3.50
N PHE A 91 9.79 -21.41 -4.61
CA PHE A 91 10.47 -20.09 -4.58
C PHE A 91 9.55 -18.96 -4.15
N VAL A 92 8.25 -19.16 -4.27
CA VAL A 92 7.19 -18.21 -3.94
C VAL A 92 6.08 -18.96 -3.20
N ASN A 93 5.30 -18.24 -2.39
CA ASN A 93 4.13 -18.80 -1.71
C ASN A 93 2.93 -17.89 -1.96
N PHE A 94 1.89 -18.46 -2.57
CA PHE A 94 0.58 -17.85 -2.80
C PHE A 94 -0.56 -18.60 -2.10
N ASP A 95 -0.27 -19.71 -1.41
CA ASP A 95 -1.25 -20.49 -0.65
C ASP A 95 -1.70 -19.73 0.60
N ASP A 96 -0.76 -18.98 1.21
CA ASP A 96 -1.06 -18.05 2.29
C ASP A 96 -1.25 -16.65 1.71
N GLU A 97 -2.36 -16.01 2.05
CA GLU A 97 -2.73 -14.69 1.55
C GLU A 97 -1.66 -13.64 1.87
N ILE A 98 -1.39 -12.75 0.91
CA ILE A 98 -0.52 -11.59 1.05
C ILE A 98 -1.41 -10.33 1.02
N PRO A 99 -1.82 -9.80 2.17
CA PRO A 99 -2.66 -8.61 2.22
C PRO A 99 -1.96 -7.41 1.58
N LEU A 100 -2.73 -6.65 0.79
CA LEU A 100 -2.29 -5.43 0.11
C LEU A 100 -2.77 -4.20 0.89
N TYR A 101 -1.85 -3.42 1.45
CA TYR A 101 -2.15 -2.17 2.13
C TYR A 101 -1.77 -0.99 1.25
N VAL A 102 -2.76 -0.24 0.80
CA VAL A 102 -2.55 0.88 -0.13
C VAL A 102 -2.34 2.17 0.64
N SER A 103 -1.23 2.85 0.38
CA SER A 103 -0.93 4.13 1.01
C SER A 103 -1.57 5.29 0.26
N GLY A 104 -2.30 6.12 0.99
CA GLY A 104 -2.97 7.29 0.45
C GLY A 104 -3.23 8.38 1.48
N PHE A 105 -3.16 9.64 1.04
CA PHE A 105 -3.42 10.82 1.87
C PHE A 105 -4.51 11.73 1.28
N GLY A 106 -4.73 11.66 -0.01
CA GLY A 106 -5.73 12.44 -0.71
C GLY A 106 -6.93 11.60 -1.16
N PRO A 107 -8.05 12.26 -1.53
CA PRO A 107 -9.31 11.58 -1.85
C PRO A 107 -9.17 10.48 -2.91
N LYS A 108 -8.38 10.75 -3.96
CA LYS A 108 -8.20 9.80 -5.07
C LYS A 108 -7.37 8.59 -4.68
N SER A 109 -6.29 8.77 -3.89
CA SER A 109 -5.47 7.65 -3.43
C SER A 109 -6.18 6.82 -2.37
N LEU A 110 -6.99 7.43 -1.50
CA LEU A 110 -7.83 6.72 -0.55
C LEU A 110 -8.95 5.93 -1.25
N ALA A 111 -9.53 6.47 -2.32
CA ALA A 111 -10.47 5.71 -3.14
C ALA A 111 -9.80 4.47 -3.76
N LEU A 112 -8.52 4.55 -4.19
CA LEU A 112 -7.78 3.36 -4.64
C LEU A 112 -7.52 2.36 -3.51
N ALA A 113 -7.31 2.82 -2.28
CA ALA A 113 -7.24 1.92 -1.13
C ALA A 113 -8.54 1.14 -0.94
N GLY A 114 -9.69 1.78 -1.07
CA GLY A 114 -10.98 1.11 -1.07
C GLY A 114 -11.19 0.16 -2.25
N LYS A 115 -10.80 0.58 -3.44
CA LYS A 115 -10.94 -0.21 -4.66
C LYS A 115 -10.10 -1.48 -4.65
N HIS A 116 -8.84 -1.42 -4.21
CA HIS A 116 -7.87 -2.49 -4.36
C HIS A 116 -7.38 -3.09 -3.05
N GLY A 117 -7.27 -2.27 -1.98
CA GLY A 117 -6.61 -2.65 -0.74
C GLY A 117 -7.43 -3.58 0.15
N ASP A 118 -6.70 -4.35 0.95
CA ASP A 118 -7.21 -5.10 2.10
C ASP A 118 -6.97 -4.32 3.40
N GLY A 119 -6.32 -3.16 3.26
CA GLY A 119 -6.08 -2.15 4.27
C GLY A 119 -5.50 -0.87 3.68
N ALA A 120 -5.34 0.15 4.51
CA ALA A 120 -4.77 1.44 4.14
C ALA A 120 -3.63 1.86 5.07
N VAL A 121 -2.59 2.47 4.50
CA VAL A 121 -1.50 3.12 5.26
C VAL A 121 -1.63 4.63 5.07
N MET A 122 -1.79 5.35 6.17
CA MET A 122 -2.01 6.79 6.19
C MET A 122 -1.05 7.47 7.16
N SER A 123 -0.82 8.77 6.98
CA SER A 123 -0.19 9.63 7.99
C SER A 123 -1.19 10.71 8.35
N ILE A 124 -1.77 10.59 9.52
CA ILE A 124 -2.83 11.46 10.00
C ILE A 124 -2.61 11.76 11.48
N PRO A 125 -2.99 12.96 11.94
CA PRO A 125 -3.09 13.20 13.36
C PRO A 125 -4.14 12.27 13.98
N PRO A 126 -4.04 11.93 15.27
CA PRO A 126 -5.01 11.12 15.99
C PRO A 126 -6.32 11.90 16.25
N ASP A 127 -7.05 12.16 15.17
CA ASP A 127 -8.31 12.91 15.16
C ASP A 127 -9.40 12.05 14.54
N ALA A 128 -10.43 11.74 15.34
CA ALA A 128 -11.53 10.87 14.93
C ALA A 128 -12.31 11.44 13.72
N GLN A 129 -12.49 12.77 13.64
CA GLN A 129 -13.21 13.37 12.52
C GLN A 129 -12.40 13.28 11.21
N VAL A 130 -11.07 13.38 11.29
CA VAL A 130 -10.20 13.20 10.15
C VAL A 130 -10.25 11.75 9.70
N MET A 131 -10.20 10.80 10.63
CA MET A 131 -10.33 9.37 10.36
C MET A 131 -11.65 9.04 9.66
N ASP A 132 -12.76 9.56 10.12
CA ASP A 132 -14.07 9.32 9.53
C ASP A 132 -14.16 9.85 8.10
N ARG A 133 -13.67 11.06 7.83
CA ARG A 133 -13.61 11.61 6.45
C ARG A 133 -12.73 10.77 5.52
N MET A 134 -11.61 10.24 6.03
CA MET A 134 -10.75 9.38 5.24
C MET A 134 -11.42 8.03 4.95
N TRP A 135 -12.15 7.50 5.93
CA TRP A 135 -12.94 6.30 5.75
C TRP A 135 -14.03 6.46 4.67
N GLU A 136 -14.77 7.58 4.66
CA GLU A 136 -15.75 7.87 3.62
C GLU A 136 -15.15 7.83 2.21
N MET A 137 -13.90 8.27 2.05
CA MET A 137 -13.20 8.20 0.75
C MET A 137 -12.83 6.77 0.36
N ILE A 138 -12.39 5.94 1.33
CA ILE A 138 -12.11 4.51 1.14
C ILE A 138 -13.40 3.78 0.75
N GLU A 139 -14.47 3.99 1.51
CA GLU A 139 -15.78 3.36 1.29
C GLU A 139 -16.37 3.73 -0.08
N ARG A 140 -16.24 5.00 -0.50
CA ARG A 140 -16.62 5.42 -1.83
C ARG A 140 -15.88 4.65 -2.91
N GLY A 141 -14.56 4.53 -2.81
CA GLY A 141 -13.74 3.80 -3.78
C GLY A 141 -14.08 2.31 -3.84
N SER A 142 -14.42 1.70 -2.71
CA SER A 142 -14.86 0.30 -2.65
C SER A 142 -16.23 0.12 -3.31
N THR A 143 -17.18 1.01 -3.02
CA THR A 143 -18.53 0.99 -3.60
C THR A 143 -18.51 1.18 -5.12
N GLU A 144 -17.72 2.14 -5.61
CA GLU A 144 -17.52 2.36 -7.05
C GLU A 144 -16.91 1.13 -7.76
N ALA A 145 -16.13 0.32 -7.03
CA ALA A 145 -15.56 -0.93 -7.51
C ALA A 145 -16.45 -2.16 -7.27
N GLY A 146 -17.67 -2.00 -6.77
CA GLY A 146 -18.58 -3.10 -6.45
C GLY A 146 -18.14 -3.95 -5.25
N ARG A 147 -17.25 -3.42 -4.38
CA ARG A 147 -16.82 -4.07 -3.15
C ARG A 147 -17.60 -3.55 -1.96
N GLN A 148 -17.87 -4.43 -1.01
CA GLN A 148 -18.36 -4.05 0.32
C GLN A 148 -17.23 -4.25 1.32
N LEU A 149 -16.85 -3.19 2.03
CA LEU A 149 -15.85 -3.24 3.09
C LEU A 149 -16.55 -3.17 4.45
N ASN A 150 -16.07 -3.96 5.39
CA ASN A 150 -16.40 -3.82 6.79
C ASN A 150 -15.26 -3.02 7.46
N ARG A 151 -15.59 -1.90 8.10
CA ARG A 151 -14.61 -1.03 8.75
C ARG A 151 -13.84 -1.75 9.86
N ASP A 152 -14.49 -2.66 10.56
CA ASP A 152 -13.88 -3.39 11.69
C ASP A 152 -12.85 -4.43 11.22
N ASP A 153 -12.98 -4.95 9.99
CA ASP A 153 -12.07 -5.93 9.41
C ASP A 153 -11.01 -5.28 8.50
N TYR A 154 -11.21 -4.01 8.11
CA TYR A 154 -10.31 -3.31 7.21
C TYR A 154 -9.15 -2.66 7.98
N LEU A 155 -7.93 -3.18 7.81
CA LEU A 155 -6.78 -2.70 8.55
C LEU A 155 -6.41 -1.27 8.15
N THR A 156 -6.42 -0.37 9.12
CA THR A 156 -5.95 1.00 8.96
C THR A 156 -4.69 1.21 9.80
N VAL A 157 -3.57 1.47 9.11
CA VAL A 157 -2.28 1.76 9.74
C VAL A 157 -2.02 3.26 9.65
N SER A 158 -1.88 3.92 10.80
CA SER A 158 -1.46 5.32 10.87
C SER A 158 0.04 5.42 11.15
N LEU A 159 0.74 6.15 10.29
CA LEU A 159 2.10 6.59 10.57
C LEU A 159 2.01 7.83 11.43
N THR A 160 2.61 7.79 12.61
CA THR A 160 2.66 8.91 13.54
C THR A 160 4.07 9.14 14.03
N THR A 161 4.36 10.37 14.42
CA THR A 161 5.59 10.74 15.13
C THR A 161 5.40 10.56 16.63
N ILE A 162 6.44 10.16 17.32
CA ILE A 162 6.48 10.06 18.79
C ILE A 162 7.67 10.90 19.23
N VAL A 163 7.39 11.85 20.12
CA VAL A 163 8.43 12.64 20.79
C VAL A 163 8.55 12.15 22.22
N VAL A 164 9.73 11.67 22.59
CA VAL A 164 10.04 11.30 23.96
C VAL A 164 10.52 12.56 24.70
N LEU A 165 9.87 12.85 25.82
CA LEU A 165 10.26 14.00 26.67
C LEU A 165 11.57 13.67 27.38
N ASP A 166 12.51 14.61 27.37
CA ASP A 166 13.70 14.58 28.23
C ASP A 166 13.35 15.00 29.67
N ASP A 167 14.24 14.71 30.60
CA ASP A 167 14.04 15.08 32.00
C ASP A 167 13.81 16.60 32.16
N GLY A 168 12.67 16.94 32.77
CA GLY A 168 12.24 18.33 32.96
C GLY A 168 11.53 18.98 31.78
N GLU A 169 11.36 18.28 30.67
CA GLU A 169 10.55 18.76 29.57
C GLU A 169 9.05 18.52 29.78
N THR A 170 8.26 19.32 29.09
CA THR A 170 6.81 19.19 28.99
C THR A 170 6.40 19.22 27.52
N ILE A 171 5.16 18.89 27.21
CA ILE A 171 4.59 19.02 25.86
C ILE A 171 4.68 20.46 25.30
N GLU A 172 4.87 21.44 26.17
CA GLU A 172 5.01 22.86 25.80
C GLU A 172 6.46 23.26 25.49
N SER A 173 7.43 22.39 25.76
CA SER A 173 8.85 22.68 25.53
C SER A 173 9.13 22.97 24.05
N PRO A 174 9.96 23.97 23.73
CA PRO A 174 10.23 24.37 22.33
C PRO A 174 10.71 23.25 21.43
N ARG A 175 11.57 22.36 21.94
CA ARG A 175 12.02 21.17 21.18
C ARG A 175 10.84 20.25 20.85
N VAL A 176 10.03 19.93 21.84
CA VAL A 176 8.87 19.02 21.69
C VAL A 176 7.89 19.56 20.66
N LYS A 177 7.59 20.88 20.72
CA LYS A 177 6.71 21.53 19.72
C LYS A 177 7.32 21.58 18.32
N ALA A 178 8.63 21.57 18.16
CA ALA A 178 9.29 21.58 16.87
C ALA A 178 9.34 20.19 16.23
N GLU A 179 9.29 19.13 17.03
CA GLU A 179 9.38 17.73 16.58
C GLU A 179 7.99 17.05 16.45
N ALA A 180 6.94 17.61 17.04
CA ALA A 180 5.57 17.10 16.99
C ALA A 180 4.81 17.62 15.76
#